data_56507f068a83241b9ccce51706b22333
#
_entry.id   56507f068a83241b9ccce51706b22333
#
_cell.length_a   1.000
_cell.length_b   1.000
_cell.length_c   1.000
_cell.angle_alpha   90.00
_cell.angle_beta   90.00
_cell.angle_gamma   90.00
#
_symmetry.space_group_name_H-M   'P 1'
#
loop_
_entity.id
_entity.type
_entity.pdbx_description
1 polymer ?
#
loop_
_entity_poly.entity_id
_entity_poly.type
_entity_poly.pdbx_seq_one_letter_code
_entity_poly.pdbx_strand_id
1 'polypeptide(L)'
;DARPFFAYLPFQAVHIPVQAPQAFIDPYMGTYDEGWDAIRGARQRRAAALGVIPPDVAMVGMPTTGDWRALDADQRRYEAKRMAVYAGMVEAMDHHIGRLVSYLKSQAQFDNTVFIFTSDNGAEASGPADPSAFINRQQTRSLGYQTDYETLGLKGSYNTISPSFASAAVSPLAYYKFYAGEGGMRVPLIVAGAALPRQGVLSDAFSFVTDITPTV
;
A
#
# COMPACT_ATOMS: atom_id res chain seq x y z
N ASP A 1 20.82 -2.48 -29.18
CA ASP A 1 19.82 -1.76 -29.95
C ASP A 1 19.76 -0.32 -29.43
N ALA A 2 19.92 0.67 -30.30
CA ALA A 2 19.93 2.10 -29.92
C ALA A 2 18.53 2.72 -29.88
N ARG A 3 17.48 1.93 -30.11
CA ARG A 3 16.10 2.43 -30.05
C ARG A 3 15.65 2.65 -28.61
N PRO A 4 14.90 3.72 -28.33
CA PRO A 4 14.27 3.91 -27.03
C PRO A 4 13.29 2.77 -26.73
N PHE A 5 13.08 2.45 -25.47
CA PHE A 5 12.08 1.49 -25.03
C PHE A 5 11.03 2.20 -24.15
N PHE A 6 9.83 1.65 -24.13
CA PHE A 6 8.81 1.93 -23.14
C PHE A 6 8.43 0.61 -22.46
N ALA A 7 8.39 0.60 -21.15
CA ALA A 7 7.96 -0.55 -20.35
C ALA A 7 6.85 -0.16 -19.38
N TYR A 8 5.72 -0.85 -19.47
CA TYR A 8 4.64 -0.75 -18.49
C TYR A 8 4.67 -2.00 -17.60
N LEU A 9 4.80 -1.79 -16.30
CA LEU A 9 4.95 -2.86 -15.30
C LEU A 9 3.75 -2.83 -14.34
N PRO A 10 2.61 -3.44 -14.69
CA PRO A 10 1.43 -3.48 -13.84
C PRO A 10 1.63 -4.50 -12.73
N PHE A 11 2.05 -4.05 -11.56
CA PHE A 11 2.13 -4.91 -10.39
C PHE A 11 0.74 -5.25 -9.86
N GLN A 12 0.50 -6.51 -9.52
CA GLN A 12 -0.68 -6.90 -8.74
C GLN A 12 -0.59 -6.42 -7.29
N ALA A 13 0.64 -6.27 -6.78
CA ALA A 13 0.87 -5.69 -5.46
C ALA A 13 0.39 -4.22 -5.43
N VAL A 14 -0.38 -3.84 -4.44
CA VAL A 14 -0.72 -4.59 -3.21
C VAL A 14 -2.20 -4.99 -3.16
N HIS A 15 -2.78 -5.38 -4.29
CA HIS A 15 -4.17 -5.80 -4.40
C HIS A 15 -4.41 -7.14 -3.69
N ILE A 16 -5.67 -7.39 -3.30
CA ILE A 16 -6.10 -8.67 -2.73
C ILE A 16 -6.02 -9.80 -3.77
N PRO A 17 -5.73 -11.05 -3.34
CA PRO A 17 -5.34 -11.45 -1.98
C PRO A 17 -3.93 -10.95 -1.64
N VAL A 18 -3.81 -10.31 -0.48
CA VAL A 18 -2.53 -9.76 -0.03
C VAL A 18 -1.62 -10.89 0.45
N GLN A 19 -0.53 -11.11 -0.26
CA GLN A 19 0.40 -12.22 -0.01
C GLN A 19 1.84 -11.76 -0.26
N ALA A 20 2.79 -12.27 0.53
CA ALA A 20 4.20 -12.06 0.32
C ALA A 20 5.01 -13.29 0.77
N PRO A 21 6.22 -13.50 0.26
CA PRO A 21 7.13 -14.49 0.84
C PRO A 21 7.42 -14.18 2.31
N GLN A 22 7.53 -15.21 3.15
CA GLN A 22 7.71 -15.07 4.60
C GLN A 22 8.86 -14.12 4.96
N ALA A 23 9.97 -14.19 4.25
CA ALA A 23 11.14 -13.34 4.49
C ALA A 23 10.87 -11.83 4.39
N PHE A 24 9.84 -11.43 3.63
CA PHE A 24 9.39 -10.03 3.55
C PHE A 24 8.33 -9.71 4.60
N ILE A 25 7.64 -10.70 5.16
CA ILE A 25 6.65 -10.49 6.22
C ILE A 25 7.33 -10.34 7.58
N ASP A 26 8.32 -11.18 7.86
CA ASP A 26 8.99 -11.30 9.17
C ASP A 26 9.48 -9.95 9.74
N PRO A 27 10.10 -9.04 8.96
CA PRO A 27 10.56 -7.74 9.47
C PRO A 27 9.45 -6.85 10.03
N TYR A 28 8.20 -7.09 9.62
CA TYR A 28 7.04 -6.28 10.01
C TYR A 28 6.21 -6.90 11.13
N MET A 29 6.53 -8.12 11.55
CA MET A 29 5.84 -8.74 12.68
C MET A 29 6.08 -7.92 13.96
N GLY A 30 4.99 -7.61 14.68
CA GLY A 30 5.00 -6.75 15.85
C GLY A 30 4.89 -5.24 15.57
N THR A 31 5.15 -4.78 14.35
CA THR A 31 5.11 -3.35 13.99
C THR A 31 3.73 -2.72 14.15
N TYR A 32 2.67 -3.51 14.02
CA TYR A 32 1.29 -3.05 13.98
C TYR A 32 0.48 -3.42 15.22
N ASP A 33 1.13 -3.89 16.28
CA ASP A 33 0.48 -4.38 17.51
C ASP A 33 -0.25 -3.27 18.30
N GLU A 34 0.17 -2.00 18.12
CA GLU A 34 -0.50 -0.83 18.69
C GLU A 34 -1.78 -0.42 17.92
N GLY A 35 -2.05 -1.06 16.79
CA GLY A 35 -3.25 -0.90 15.99
C GLY A 35 -3.28 0.30 15.06
N TRP A 36 -4.40 0.43 14.37
CA TRP A 36 -4.57 1.40 13.29
C TRP A 36 -4.56 2.86 13.74
N ASP A 37 -5.05 3.19 14.94
CA ASP A 37 -5.05 4.58 15.42
C ASP A 37 -3.64 5.10 15.68
N ALA A 38 -2.77 4.26 16.23
CA ALA A 38 -1.35 4.59 16.42
C ALA A 38 -0.66 4.84 15.06
N ILE A 39 -0.92 3.99 14.09
CA ILE A 39 -0.37 4.11 12.72
C ILE A 39 -0.90 5.37 12.03
N ARG A 40 -2.20 5.66 12.13
CA ARG A 40 -2.81 6.89 11.56
C ARG A 40 -2.10 8.13 12.07
N GLY A 41 -1.94 8.24 13.39
CA GLY A 41 -1.25 9.38 14.01
C GLY A 41 0.23 9.47 13.62
N ALA A 42 0.94 8.34 13.57
CA ALA A 42 2.35 8.30 13.16
C ALA A 42 2.53 8.74 11.70
N ARG A 43 1.67 8.26 10.79
CA ARG A 43 1.70 8.64 9.37
C ARG A 43 1.41 10.13 9.17
N GLN A 44 0.39 10.68 9.81
CA GLN A 44 0.07 12.11 9.74
C GLN A 44 1.26 12.96 10.17
N ARG A 45 1.84 12.68 11.34
CA ARG A 45 3.03 13.41 11.82
C ARG A 45 4.20 13.30 10.85
N ARG A 46 4.45 12.11 10.31
CA ARG A 46 5.56 11.90 9.36
C ARG A 46 5.32 12.61 8.03
N ALA A 47 4.12 12.55 7.48
CA ALA A 47 3.76 13.24 6.25
C ALA A 47 3.88 14.76 6.39
N ALA A 48 3.46 15.32 7.51
CA ALA A 48 3.64 16.74 7.84
C ALA A 48 5.12 17.10 7.96
N ALA A 49 5.91 16.30 8.70
CA ALA A 49 7.34 16.53 8.85
C ALA A 49 8.13 16.47 7.53
N LEU A 50 7.64 15.72 6.56
CA LEU A 50 8.19 15.62 5.20
C LEU A 50 7.65 16.71 4.25
N GLY A 51 6.70 17.55 4.69
CA GLY A 51 6.07 18.56 3.85
C GLY A 51 5.09 17.99 2.79
N VAL A 52 4.71 16.73 2.91
CA VAL A 52 3.75 16.08 1.97
C VAL A 52 2.33 16.57 2.19
N ILE A 53 2.02 16.96 3.43
CA ILE A 53 0.76 17.58 3.83
C ILE A 53 1.03 18.82 4.69
N PRO A 54 0.10 19.79 4.75
CA PRO A 54 0.20 20.89 5.72
C PRO A 54 0.25 20.35 7.17
N PRO A 55 0.97 21.01 8.08
CA PRO A 55 1.18 20.52 9.45
C PRO A 55 -0.10 20.51 10.30
N ASP A 56 -1.08 21.31 9.93
CA ASP A 56 -2.35 21.53 10.63
C ASP A 56 -3.53 20.72 10.03
N VAL A 57 -3.26 19.85 9.07
CA VAL A 57 -4.31 18.97 8.50
C VAL A 57 -4.90 18.10 9.59
N ALA A 58 -6.21 18.20 9.75
CA ALA A 58 -6.94 17.40 10.71
C ALA A 58 -7.02 15.94 10.29
N MET A 59 -6.93 15.03 11.25
CA MET A 59 -7.20 13.61 11.03
C MET A 59 -8.69 13.42 10.79
N VAL A 60 -9.05 12.84 9.64
CA VAL A 60 -10.44 12.56 9.33
C VAL A 60 -10.91 11.30 10.08
N GLY A 61 -12.02 11.42 10.82
CA GLY A 61 -12.74 10.26 11.37
C GLY A 61 -13.54 9.55 10.28
N MET A 62 -13.50 8.23 10.25
CA MET A 62 -14.27 7.42 9.30
C MET A 62 -15.18 6.45 10.05
N PRO A 63 -16.48 6.39 9.71
CA PRO A 63 -17.44 5.50 10.39
C PRO A 63 -17.13 4.01 10.15
N THR A 64 -16.29 3.70 9.16
CA THR A 64 -15.85 2.35 8.83
C THR A 64 -14.61 1.90 9.61
N THR A 65 -13.99 2.79 10.41
CA THR A 65 -12.87 2.45 11.29
C THR A 65 -13.41 1.91 12.61
N GLY A 66 -13.07 0.66 12.93
CA GLY A 66 -13.45 0.03 14.20
C GLY A 66 -12.65 0.56 15.39
N ASP A 67 -13.09 0.21 16.59
CA ASP A 67 -12.35 0.48 17.82
C ASP A 67 -11.34 -0.66 18.08
N TRP A 68 -10.05 -0.35 17.99
CA TRP A 68 -8.98 -1.31 18.28
C TRP A 68 -9.07 -1.90 19.70
N ARG A 69 -9.54 -1.09 20.65
CA ARG A 69 -9.62 -1.50 22.06
C ARG A 69 -10.75 -2.50 22.34
N ALA A 70 -11.77 -2.53 21.47
CA ALA A 70 -12.85 -3.49 21.55
C ALA A 70 -12.47 -4.89 21.09
N LEU A 71 -11.34 -5.05 20.37
CA LEU A 71 -10.84 -6.34 19.92
C LEU A 71 -10.22 -7.12 21.08
N ASP A 72 -10.42 -8.44 21.08
CA ASP A 72 -9.65 -9.35 21.96
C ASP A 72 -8.19 -9.52 21.48
N ALA A 73 -7.39 -10.24 22.26
CA ALA A 73 -5.97 -10.43 21.97
C ALA A 73 -5.71 -11.17 20.65
N ASP A 74 -6.51 -12.19 20.34
CA ASP A 74 -6.36 -12.97 19.11
C ASP A 74 -6.79 -12.17 17.88
N GLN A 75 -7.85 -11.38 17.99
CA GLN A 75 -8.30 -10.48 16.94
C GLN A 75 -7.24 -9.40 16.64
N ARG A 76 -6.67 -8.77 17.69
CA ARG A 76 -5.59 -7.79 17.52
C ARG A 76 -4.38 -8.40 16.83
N ARG A 77 -3.95 -9.57 17.27
CA ARG A 77 -2.83 -10.30 16.68
C ARG A 77 -3.10 -10.64 15.21
N TYR A 78 -4.32 -11.05 14.88
CA TYR A 78 -4.71 -11.35 13.51
C TYR A 78 -4.69 -10.11 12.62
N GLU A 79 -5.29 -9.01 13.07
CA GLU A 79 -5.31 -7.75 12.34
C GLU A 79 -3.90 -7.16 12.16
N ALA A 80 -3.05 -7.19 13.20
CA ALA A 80 -1.67 -6.74 13.11
C ALA A 80 -0.88 -7.54 12.06
N LYS A 81 -1.06 -8.88 12.01
CA LYS A 81 -0.43 -9.72 11.00
C LYS A 81 -0.93 -9.41 9.59
N ARG A 82 -2.23 -9.12 9.41
CA ARG A 82 -2.78 -8.70 8.10
C ARG A 82 -2.00 -7.51 7.53
N MET A 83 -1.76 -6.50 8.38
CA MET A 83 -1.02 -5.31 7.97
C MET A 83 0.47 -5.57 7.77
N ALA A 84 1.07 -6.45 8.58
CA ALA A 84 2.45 -6.90 8.39
C ALA A 84 2.65 -7.58 7.03
N VAL A 85 1.71 -8.43 6.62
CA VAL A 85 1.72 -9.04 5.27
C VAL A 85 1.61 -8.00 4.17
N TYR A 86 0.76 -6.99 4.35
CA TYR A 86 0.63 -5.89 3.39
C TYR A 86 1.95 -5.11 3.23
N ALA A 87 2.60 -4.78 4.35
CA ALA A 87 3.90 -4.13 4.32
C ALA A 87 4.96 -5.01 3.65
N GLY A 88 4.99 -6.30 3.95
CA GLY A 88 5.87 -7.27 3.28
C GLY A 88 5.63 -7.37 1.77
N MET A 89 4.37 -7.24 1.32
CA MET A 89 4.05 -7.22 -0.11
C MET A 89 4.58 -5.95 -0.80
N VAL A 90 4.52 -4.79 -0.12
CA VAL A 90 5.12 -3.53 -0.59
C VAL A 90 6.64 -3.67 -0.69
N GLU A 91 7.28 -4.21 0.33
CA GLU A 91 8.75 -4.41 0.33
C GLU A 91 9.20 -5.39 -0.75
N ALA A 92 8.46 -6.47 -0.97
CA ALA A 92 8.75 -7.40 -2.05
C ALA A 92 8.66 -6.70 -3.43
N MET A 93 7.67 -5.84 -3.64
CA MET A 93 7.55 -5.04 -4.85
C MET A 93 8.75 -4.11 -5.02
N ASP A 94 9.12 -3.37 -3.99
CA ASP A 94 10.28 -2.46 -3.99
C ASP A 94 11.59 -3.21 -4.26
N HIS A 95 11.78 -4.36 -3.63
CA HIS A 95 12.92 -5.24 -3.89
C HIS A 95 13.04 -5.61 -5.38
N HIS A 96 11.94 -5.96 -6.03
CA HIS A 96 11.94 -6.33 -7.44
C HIS A 96 12.11 -5.11 -8.37
N ILE A 97 11.63 -3.93 -8.00
CA ILE A 97 11.96 -2.68 -8.68
C ILE A 97 13.46 -2.40 -8.58
N GLY A 98 14.05 -2.62 -7.40
CA GLY A 98 15.51 -2.51 -7.19
C GLY A 98 16.33 -3.44 -8.10
N ARG A 99 15.82 -4.65 -8.37
CA ARG A 99 16.45 -5.58 -9.34
C ARG A 99 16.42 -5.02 -10.77
N LEU A 100 15.29 -4.41 -11.18
CA LEU A 100 15.20 -3.76 -12.49
C LEU A 100 16.16 -2.58 -12.59
N VAL A 101 16.24 -1.75 -11.58
CA VAL A 101 17.19 -0.62 -11.50
C VAL A 101 18.63 -1.12 -11.63
N SER A 102 18.98 -2.19 -10.91
CA SER A 102 20.31 -2.80 -10.98
C SER A 102 20.62 -3.34 -12.38
N TYR A 103 19.64 -3.96 -13.04
CA TYR A 103 19.77 -4.42 -14.42
C TYR A 103 20.03 -3.25 -15.39
N LEU A 104 19.25 -2.17 -15.32
CA LEU A 104 19.44 -1.00 -16.17
C LEU A 104 20.81 -0.34 -15.96
N LYS A 105 21.30 -0.30 -14.72
CA LYS A 105 22.65 0.16 -14.41
C LYS A 105 23.71 -0.73 -15.09
N SER A 106 23.54 -2.05 -15.04
CA SER A 106 24.49 -2.99 -15.70
C SER A 106 24.50 -2.87 -17.22
N GLN A 107 23.42 -2.34 -17.81
CA GLN A 107 23.30 -2.09 -19.25
C GLN A 107 23.68 -0.64 -19.65
N ALA A 108 24.17 0.18 -18.72
CA ALA A 108 24.44 1.60 -18.91
C ALA A 108 23.23 2.40 -19.44
N GLN A 109 22.02 1.99 -19.07
CA GLN A 109 20.76 2.63 -19.50
C GLN A 109 20.07 3.42 -18.39
N PHE A 110 20.49 3.26 -17.13
CA PHE A 110 19.84 3.89 -15.98
C PHE A 110 19.80 5.43 -16.10
N ASP A 111 20.91 6.04 -16.48
CA ASP A 111 21.03 7.51 -16.56
C ASP A 111 20.19 8.13 -17.69
N ASN A 112 19.77 7.30 -18.66
CA ASN A 112 18.87 7.70 -19.75
C ASN A 112 17.47 7.09 -19.62
N THR A 113 17.04 6.78 -18.40
CA THR A 113 15.73 6.21 -18.12
C THR A 113 14.96 7.12 -17.17
N VAL A 114 13.71 7.41 -17.51
CA VAL A 114 12.73 8.05 -16.61
C VAL A 114 11.83 6.97 -16.02
N PHE A 115 11.67 7.00 -14.72
CA PHE A 115 10.79 6.12 -13.96
C PHE A 115 9.56 6.90 -13.53
N ILE A 116 8.38 6.35 -13.77
CA ILE A 116 7.12 6.88 -13.27
C ILE A 116 6.49 5.80 -12.41
N PHE A 117 6.27 6.11 -11.13
CA PHE A 117 5.60 5.22 -10.18
C PHE A 117 4.33 5.87 -9.68
N THR A 118 3.22 5.16 -9.76
CA THR A 118 1.93 5.61 -9.24
C THR A 118 1.07 4.42 -8.83
N SER A 119 -0.02 4.69 -8.10
CA SER A 119 -1.10 3.74 -7.84
C SER A 119 -2.33 4.14 -8.65
N ASP A 120 -3.20 3.21 -8.95
CA ASP A 120 -4.45 3.43 -9.68
C ASP A 120 -5.59 3.94 -8.77
N ASN A 121 -5.53 3.65 -7.47
CA ASN A 121 -6.49 4.08 -6.46
C ASN A 121 -5.86 4.02 -5.05
N GLY A 122 -6.59 4.53 -4.07
CA GLY A 122 -6.20 4.42 -2.67
C GLY A 122 -6.30 3.00 -2.13
N ALA A 123 -6.00 2.83 -0.83
CA ALA A 123 -5.94 1.53 -0.17
C ALA A 123 -7.23 0.71 -0.37
N GLU A 124 -7.06 -0.60 -0.53
CA GLU A 124 -8.15 -1.56 -0.72
C GLU A 124 -8.67 -2.06 0.62
N ALA A 125 -9.94 -1.81 0.89
CA ALA A 125 -10.60 -2.15 2.15
C ALA A 125 -11.55 -3.36 2.07
N SER A 126 -11.57 -4.05 0.94
CA SER A 126 -12.45 -5.22 0.75
C SER A 126 -12.17 -6.31 1.77
N GLY A 127 -13.21 -7.05 2.04
CA GLY A 127 -13.20 -8.10 3.04
C GLY A 127 -14.06 -7.73 4.24
N PRO A 128 -14.31 -8.68 5.15
CA PRO A 128 -15.11 -8.43 6.33
C PRO A 128 -14.42 -7.40 7.24
N ALA A 129 -15.20 -6.44 7.71
CA ALA A 129 -14.78 -5.57 8.81
C ALA A 129 -14.48 -6.40 10.08
N ASP A 130 -15.19 -7.50 10.24
CA ASP A 130 -14.97 -8.49 11.28
C ASP A 130 -14.33 -9.76 10.67
N PRO A 131 -13.04 -10.02 10.93
CA PRO A 131 -12.36 -11.23 10.47
C PRO A 131 -12.89 -12.52 11.12
N SER A 132 -13.63 -12.40 12.22
CA SER A 132 -14.28 -13.53 12.88
C SER A 132 -15.61 -13.94 12.22
N ALA A 133 -16.13 -13.15 11.27
CA ALA A 133 -17.40 -13.42 10.63
C ALA A 133 -17.40 -14.80 9.93
N PHE A 134 -18.12 -15.73 10.51
CA PHE A 134 -18.18 -17.15 10.11
C PHE A 134 -18.51 -17.34 8.62
N ILE A 135 -19.46 -16.58 8.10
CA ILE A 135 -19.91 -16.68 6.70
C ILE A 135 -18.77 -16.35 5.73
N ASN A 136 -18.00 -15.31 6.02
CA ASN A 136 -16.91 -14.89 5.13
C ASN A 136 -15.75 -15.88 5.10
N ARG A 137 -15.41 -16.48 6.24
CA ARG A 137 -14.37 -17.52 6.31
C ARG A 137 -14.81 -18.79 5.58
N GLN A 138 -16.05 -19.20 5.74
CA GLN A 138 -16.58 -20.39 5.04
C GLN A 138 -16.61 -20.18 3.54
N GLN A 139 -17.08 -19.02 3.06
CA GLN A 139 -17.07 -18.68 1.64
C GLN A 139 -15.65 -18.66 1.07
N THR A 140 -14.70 -18.03 1.76
CA THR A 140 -13.30 -17.97 1.34
C THR A 140 -12.69 -19.36 1.27
N ARG A 141 -12.96 -20.23 2.24
CA ARG A 141 -12.51 -21.62 2.25
C ARG A 141 -13.18 -22.45 1.12
N SER A 142 -14.44 -22.20 0.80
CA SER A 142 -15.12 -22.88 -0.32
C SER A 142 -14.52 -22.55 -1.68
N LEU A 143 -13.84 -21.40 -1.78
CA LEU A 143 -13.05 -20.99 -2.95
C LEU A 143 -11.62 -21.54 -2.94
N GLY A 144 -11.27 -22.37 -1.97
CA GLY A 144 -9.97 -23.05 -1.87
C GLY A 144 -8.88 -22.23 -1.13
N TYR A 145 -9.22 -21.09 -0.54
CA TYR A 145 -8.26 -20.29 0.22
C TYR A 145 -8.17 -20.70 1.68
N GLN A 146 -6.97 -20.56 2.24
CA GLN A 146 -6.71 -20.68 3.65
C GLN A 146 -6.92 -19.32 4.34
N THR A 147 -7.43 -19.35 5.58
CA THR A 147 -7.71 -18.14 6.38
C THR A 147 -7.13 -18.23 7.81
N ASP A 148 -6.35 -19.26 8.07
CA ASP A 148 -5.78 -19.50 9.39
C ASP A 148 -4.60 -18.57 9.65
N TYR A 149 -4.42 -18.16 10.90
CA TYR A 149 -3.35 -17.23 11.30
C TYR A 149 -1.97 -17.69 10.83
N GLU A 150 -1.66 -18.98 10.94
CA GLU A 150 -0.33 -19.53 10.62
C GLU A 150 0.00 -19.37 9.13
N THR A 151 -0.98 -19.54 8.26
CA THR A 151 -0.81 -19.46 6.80
C THR A 151 -1.11 -18.09 6.23
N LEU A 152 -1.59 -17.16 7.07
CA LEU A 152 -2.01 -15.83 6.62
C LEU A 152 -0.87 -15.08 5.93
N GLY A 153 -1.12 -14.65 4.71
CA GLY A 153 -0.15 -13.96 3.86
C GLY A 153 0.71 -14.85 2.99
N LEU A 154 0.69 -16.16 3.19
CA LEU A 154 1.41 -17.12 2.36
C LEU A 154 0.61 -17.52 1.12
N LYS A 155 1.27 -18.12 0.15
CA LYS A 155 0.62 -18.64 -1.06
C LYS A 155 -0.57 -19.54 -0.71
N GLY A 156 -1.72 -19.24 -1.30
CA GLY A 156 -2.97 -19.97 -1.06
C GLY A 156 -3.80 -19.42 0.11
N SER A 157 -3.33 -18.41 0.84
CA SER A 157 -4.14 -17.71 1.83
C SER A 157 -4.94 -16.57 1.21
N TYR A 158 -6.04 -16.19 1.84
CA TYR A 158 -6.77 -14.98 1.50
C TYR A 158 -6.60 -13.95 2.62
N ASN A 159 -5.94 -12.85 2.29
CA ASN A 159 -5.71 -11.73 3.20
C ASN A 159 -6.16 -10.42 2.57
N THR A 160 -6.69 -9.53 3.40
CA THR A 160 -7.03 -8.13 3.12
C THR A 160 -6.56 -7.30 4.31
N ILE A 161 -6.49 -5.98 4.20
CA ILE A 161 -6.09 -5.13 5.34
C ILE A 161 -7.26 -4.61 6.17
N SER A 162 -8.48 -4.97 5.85
CA SER A 162 -9.72 -4.45 6.46
C SER A 162 -9.95 -2.94 6.29
N PRO A 163 -11.18 -2.45 6.52
CA PRO A 163 -11.48 -1.02 6.47
C PRO A 163 -10.65 -0.18 7.45
N SER A 164 -10.36 -0.72 8.63
CA SER A 164 -9.64 0.02 9.67
C SER A 164 -8.16 0.25 9.29
N PHE A 165 -7.44 -0.76 8.82
CA PHE A 165 -6.09 -0.56 8.33
C PHE A 165 -6.05 0.12 6.96
N ALA A 166 -7.07 -0.01 6.11
CA ALA A 166 -7.18 0.82 4.90
C ALA A 166 -7.25 2.30 5.25
N SER A 167 -8.03 2.66 6.28
CA SER A 167 -8.06 4.04 6.79
C SER A 167 -6.70 4.50 7.32
N ALA A 168 -5.93 3.61 7.94
CA ALA A 168 -4.57 3.92 8.37
C ALA A 168 -3.63 4.11 7.17
N ALA A 169 -3.74 3.29 6.14
CA ALA A 169 -2.89 3.36 4.96
C ALA A 169 -3.05 4.64 4.14
N VAL A 170 -4.23 5.30 4.18
CA VAL A 170 -4.49 6.56 3.47
C VAL A 170 -4.46 7.80 4.37
N SER A 171 -4.31 7.63 5.68
CA SER A 171 -4.38 8.76 6.62
C SER A 171 -3.36 9.86 6.33
N PRO A 172 -3.72 11.14 6.54
CA PRO A 172 -4.94 11.63 7.20
C PRO A 172 -6.15 11.80 6.29
N LEU A 173 -6.08 11.37 5.03
CA LEU A 173 -7.11 11.58 4.03
C LEU A 173 -8.41 10.80 4.36
N ALA A 174 -9.52 11.28 3.79
CA ALA A 174 -10.83 10.67 3.98
C ALA A 174 -11.04 9.49 3.04
N TYR A 175 -11.55 8.39 3.58
CA TYR A 175 -11.94 7.19 2.87
C TYR A 175 -10.78 6.48 2.15
N TYR A 176 -11.09 5.57 1.24
CA TYR A 176 -10.18 4.70 0.52
C TYR A 176 -10.86 4.21 -0.77
N LYS A 177 -10.30 3.24 -1.48
CA LYS A 177 -10.91 2.63 -2.68
C LYS A 177 -12.41 2.40 -2.50
N PHE A 178 -13.19 2.60 -3.56
CA PHE A 178 -14.66 2.60 -3.67
C PHE A 178 -15.35 3.89 -3.26
N TYR A 179 -14.65 4.85 -2.66
CA TYR A 179 -15.21 6.13 -2.26
C TYR A 179 -14.58 7.28 -3.06
N ALA A 180 -15.38 8.31 -3.35
CA ALA A 180 -14.92 9.54 -3.99
C ALA A 180 -14.23 10.50 -3.01
N GLY A 181 -13.76 10.00 -1.88
CA GLY A 181 -12.95 10.78 -0.93
C GLY A 181 -11.48 10.85 -1.34
N GLU A 182 -10.76 11.80 -0.79
CA GLU A 182 -9.34 12.04 -1.09
C GLU A 182 -8.47 10.77 -0.93
N GLY A 183 -8.72 9.97 0.11
CA GLY A 183 -7.97 8.73 0.33
C GLY A 183 -8.24 7.62 -0.68
N GLY A 184 -9.34 7.72 -1.45
CA GLY A 184 -9.65 6.82 -2.56
C GLY A 184 -9.05 7.25 -3.89
N MET A 185 -8.93 8.56 -4.10
CA MET A 185 -8.59 9.15 -5.41
C MET A 185 -7.18 9.76 -5.45
N ARG A 186 -6.70 10.31 -4.34
CA ARG A 186 -5.39 10.95 -4.26
C ARG A 186 -4.31 9.92 -4.01
N VAL A 187 -3.55 9.61 -5.04
CA VAL A 187 -2.49 8.60 -5.02
C VAL A 187 -1.12 9.25 -5.17
N PRO A 188 -0.05 8.60 -4.71
CA PRO A 188 1.30 9.10 -4.95
C PRO A 188 1.64 9.04 -6.43
N LEU A 189 2.35 10.07 -6.90
CA LEU A 189 3.03 10.09 -8.19
C LEU A 189 4.49 10.42 -7.94
N ILE A 190 5.38 9.54 -8.35
CA ILE A 190 6.83 9.75 -8.26
C ILE A 190 7.38 9.70 -9.67
N VAL A 191 8.08 10.77 -10.06
CA VAL A 191 8.84 10.81 -11.31
C VAL A 191 10.31 10.90 -10.96
N ALA A 192 11.11 9.95 -11.42
CA ALA A 192 12.52 9.84 -11.10
C ALA A 192 13.35 9.54 -12.36
N GLY A 193 14.60 10.00 -12.39
CA GLY A 193 15.52 9.79 -13.49
C GLY A 193 16.64 10.83 -13.51
N ALA A 194 17.84 10.44 -13.90
CA ALA A 194 19.00 11.33 -13.88
C ALA A 194 18.86 12.54 -14.84
N ALA A 195 18.09 12.37 -15.91
CA ALA A 195 17.86 13.43 -16.90
C ALA A 195 16.81 14.49 -16.45
N LEU A 196 16.16 14.29 -15.32
CA LEU A 196 15.17 15.27 -14.84
C LEU A 196 15.85 16.55 -14.36
N PRO A 197 15.29 17.73 -14.66
CA PRO A 197 15.89 19.02 -14.33
C PRO A 197 15.88 19.35 -12.84
N ARG A 198 15.02 18.67 -12.07
CA ARG A 198 14.89 18.85 -10.63
C ARG A 198 14.90 17.50 -9.94
N GLN A 199 15.64 17.41 -8.83
CA GLN A 199 15.80 16.21 -8.03
C GLN A 199 15.40 16.50 -6.58
N GLY A 200 14.79 15.52 -5.90
CA GLY A 200 14.50 15.60 -4.47
C GLY A 200 13.51 16.70 -4.07
N VAL A 201 12.61 17.09 -4.98
CA VAL A 201 11.61 18.13 -4.74
C VAL A 201 10.21 17.54 -4.60
N LEU A 202 9.38 18.18 -3.78
CA LEU A 202 7.94 17.96 -3.78
C LEU A 202 7.27 18.92 -4.78
N SER A 203 6.24 18.44 -5.45
CA SER A 203 5.40 19.25 -6.34
C SER A 203 3.96 19.20 -5.83
N ASP A 204 3.32 20.32 -5.79
CA ASP A 204 1.89 20.51 -5.51
C ASP A 204 1.04 20.64 -6.79
N ALA A 205 1.66 20.42 -7.94
CA ALA A 205 0.97 20.43 -9.22
C ALA A 205 -0.13 19.36 -9.22
N PHE A 206 -1.35 19.79 -9.55
CA PHE A 206 -2.47 18.88 -9.70
C PHE A 206 -2.34 18.14 -11.03
N SER A 207 -2.42 16.81 -10.98
CA SER A 207 -2.31 15.95 -12.16
C SER A 207 -3.32 14.82 -12.09
N PHE A 208 -3.84 14.41 -13.24
CA PHE A 208 -4.60 13.19 -13.40
C PHE A 208 -3.72 12.07 -13.97
N VAL A 209 -4.09 10.81 -13.73
CA VAL A 209 -3.42 9.66 -14.33
C VAL A 209 -3.43 9.72 -15.87
N THR A 210 -4.44 10.35 -16.46
CA THR A 210 -4.55 10.57 -17.91
C THR A 210 -3.50 11.52 -18.46
N ASP A 211 -2.84 12.32 -17.63
CA ASP A 211 -1.80 13.26 -18.06
C ASP A 211 -0.45 12.54 -18.29
N ILE A 212 -0.30 11.33 -17.79
CA ILE A 212 0.94 10.54 -17.95
C ILE A 212 1.18 10.22 -19.43
N THR A 213 0.19 9.66 -20.11
CA THR A 213 0.33 9.21 -21.51
C THR A 213 0.77 10.33 -22.48
N PRO A 214 0.17 11.54 -22.48
CA PRO A 214 0.62 12.62 -23.35
C PRO A 214 1.96 13.26 -22.92
N THR A 215 2.44 12.96 -21.71
CA THR A 215 3.71 13.49 -21.19
C THR A 215 4.90 12.61 -21.58
N VAL A 216 4.68 11.32 -21.82
CA VAL A 216 5.71 10.33 -22.21
C VAL A 216 5.83 10.24 -23.73
#